data_8994bbc5c90cc74f79cced52b23ae497
#
_entry.id   8994bbc5c90cc74f79cced52b23ae497
#
_cell.length_a   1.000
_cell.length_b   1.000
_cell.length_c   1.000
_cell.angle_alpha   90.00
_cell.angle_beta   90.00
_cell.angle_gamma   90.00
#
_symmetry.space_group_name_H-M   'P 1'
#
loop_
_entity.id
_entity.type
_entity.pdbx_description
1 polymer ?
#
loop_
_entity_poly.entity_id
_entity_poly.type
_entity_poly.pdbx_seq_one_letter_code
_entity_poly.pdbx_strand_id
1 'polypeptide(L)'
;MNALKKQYQQVLQQSKQNYINTENQLKNNQVVLGYNKLVVPQKGTIIKKLKFSGDYVKKGDVIAVIADENKVEGVLNVDENSIGKVKIGQTVFVQLNTNKNEVYNAKISEILAAFDEQTQSFICKVIFDKPLNTSLYGTQLEANILVGEKKNALLIPRNFLGFGNKVMVKGKDEAVIVKTGIVSTEYVEILDGITKEDVLLPLKP
;
A
#
# COMPACT_ATOMS: atom_id res chain seq x y z
N MET A 1 -62.53 41.66 30.36
CA MET A 1 -61.76 41.70 29.08
C MET A 1 -60.36 41.03 29.17
N ASN A 2 -59.67 40.98 30.31
CA ASN A 2 -58.34 40.37 30.45
C ASN A 2 -58.29 38.82 30.44
N ALA A 3 -59.32 38.13 30.97
CA ALA A 3 -59.32 36.67 31.06
C ALA A 3 -59.43 36.01 29.65
N LEU A 4 -60.31 36.50 28.80
CA LEU A 4 -60.49 36.02 27.44
C LEU A 4 -59.22 36.17 26.58
N LYS A 5 -58.50 37.29 26.74
CA LYS A 5 -57.25 37.56 26.04
C LYS A 5 -56.15 36.61 26.49
N LYS A 6 -56.07 36.28 27.78
CA LYS A 6 -55.14 35.31 28.34
C LYS A 6 -55.42 33.90 27.86
N GLN A 7 -56.70 33.51 27.81
CA GLN A 7 -57.11 32.20 27.28
C GLN A 7 -56.78 32.04 25.81
N TYR A 8 -57.02 33.07 24.99
CA TYR A 8 -56.65 33.09 23.59
C TYR A 8 -55.14 32.94 23.37
N GLN A 9 -54.36 33.67 24.16
CA GLN A 9 -52.88 33.56 24.12
C GLN A 9 -52.37 32.17 24.51
N GLN A 10 -52.96 31.52 25.50
CA GLN A 10 -52.64 30.13 25.88
C GLN A 10 -52.96 29.14 24.76
N VAL A 11 -54.14 29.23 24.15
CA VAL A 11 -54.52 28.35 23.03
C VAL A 11 -53.60 28.56 21.85
N LEU A 12 -53.22 29.81 21.55
CA LEU A 12 -52.30 30.11 20.47
C LEU A 12 -50.87 29.54 20.75
N GLN A 13 -50.42 29.64 21.97
CA GLN A 13 -49.12 29.12 22.39
C GLN A 13 -49.10 27.58 22.31
N GLN A 14 -50.17 26.94 22.77
CA GLN A 14 -50.35 25.49 22.69
C GLN A 14 -50.41 24.98 21.26
N SER A 15 -51.13 25.69 20.38
CA SER A 15 -51.18 25.37 18.96
C SER A 15 -49.82 25.48 18.29
N LYS A 16 -49.05 26.55 18.61
CA LYS A 16 -47.66 26.68 18.11
C LYS A 16 -46.77 25.55 18.59
N GLN A 17 -46.86 25.15 19.85
CA GLN A 17 -46.09 24.07 20.40
C GLN A 17 -46.42 22.73 19.74
N ASN A 18 -47.70 22.46 19.53
CA ASN A 18 -48.17 21.26 18.83
C ASN A 18 -47.66 21.23 17.38
N TYR A 19 -47.67 22.36 16.67
CA TYR A 19 -47.14 22.49 15.34
C TYR A 19 -45.63 22.14 15.29
N ILE A 20 -44.84 22.74 16.19
CA ILE A 20 -43.38 22.46 16.30
C ILE A 20 -43.14 20.98 16.60
N ASN A 21 -43.90 20.39 17.54
CA ASN A 21 -43.76 18.98 17.88
C ASN A 21 -44.07 18.07 16.67
N THR A 22 -45.13 18.39 15.91
CA THR A 22 -45.51 17.63 14.71
C THR A 22 -44.46 17.76 13.63
N GLU A 23 -43.92 18.95 13.42
CA GLU A 23 -42.82 19.18 12.46
C GLU A 23 -41.56 18.37 12.81
N ASN A 24 -41.19 18.35 14.11
CA ASN A 24 -40.06 17.56 14.60
C ASN A 24 -40.32 16.05 14.44
N GLN A 25 -41.53 15.56 14.70
CA GLN A 25 -41.90 14.17 14.44
C GLN A 25 -41.78 13.81 12.96
N LEU A 26 -42.21 14.70 12.06
CA LEU A 26 -42.13 14.51 10.61
C LEU A 26 -40.68 14.45 10.16
N LYS A 27 -39.82 15.34 10.64
CA LYS A 27 -38.37 15.30 10.38
C LYS A 27 -37.73 14.00 10.88
N ASN A 28 -38.05 13.59 12.10
CA ASN A 28 -37.54 12.34 12.65
C ASN A 28 -37.98 11.12 11.82
N ASN A 29 -39.25 11.07 11.40
CA ASN A 29 -39.74 9.99 10.55
C ASN A 29 -39.05 9.96 9.18
N GLN A 30 -38.77 11.13 8.59
CA GLN A 30 -38.01 11.22 7.34
C GLN A 30 -36.59 10.70 7.49
N VAL A 31 -35.91 11.01 8.63
CA VAL A 31 -34.59 10.49 8.94
C VAL A 31 -34.62 8.97 9.08
N VAL A 32 -35.60 8.43 9.81
CA VAL A 32 -35.77 6.97 9.97
C VAL A 32 -36.03 6.28 8.62
N LEU A 33 -36.87 6.86 7.77
CA LEU A 33 -37.10 6.34 6.41
C LEU A 33 -35.81 6.40 5.56
N GLY A 34 -34.97 7.42 5.75
CA GLY A 34 -33.69 7.53 5.09
C GLY A 34 -32.72 6.37 5.42
N TYR A 35 -32.81 5.81 6.63
CA TYR A 35 -31.99 4.63 7.00
C TYR A 35 -32.40 3.34 6.30
N ASN A 36 -33.60 3.28 5.72
CA ASN A 36 -34.04 2.11 4.93
C ASN A 36 -33.49 2.12 3.51
N LYS A 37 -32.79 3.18 3.10
CA LYS A 37 -32.18 3.32 1.78
C LYS A 37 -30.67 3.45 1.92
N LEU A 38 -29.94 2.38 1.56
CA LEU A 38 -28.49 2.43 1.51
C LEU A 38 -28.04 3.09 0.20
N VAL A 39 -27.26 4.15 0.31
CA VAL A 39 -26.70 4.87 -0.83
C VAL A 39 -25.18 4.79 -0.76
N VAL A 40 -24.57 4.46 -1.89
CA VAL A 40 -23.09 4.46 -2.03
C VAL A 40 -22.64 5.92 -2.10
N PRO A 41 -21.75 6.38 -1.19
CA PRO A 41 -21.37 7.79 -1.10
C PRO A 41 -20.42 8.25 -2.22
N GLN A 42 -19.77 7.33 -2.91
CA GLN A 42 -18.77 7.62 -3.94
C GLN A 42 -18.79 6.57 -5.06
N LYS A 43 -18.18 6.92 -6.20
CA LYS A 43 -17.96 5.97 -7.30
C LYS A 43 -16.95 4.91 -6.88
N GLY A 44 -17.15 3.68 -7.35
CA GLY A 44 -16.22 2.58 -7.06
C GLY A 44 -16.77 1.25 -7.54
N THR A 45 -15.94 0.23 -7.51
CA THR A 45 -16.30 -1.14 -7.86
C THR A 45 -16.61 -1.96 -6.61
N ILE A 46 -17.72 -2.69 -6.61
CA ILE A 46 -18.07 -3.61 -5.52
C ILE A 46 -17.14 -4.82 -5.59
N ILE A 47 -16.21 -4.92 -4.63
CA ILE A 47 -15.25 -6.04 -4.56
C ILE A 47 -15.76 -7.21 -3.72
N LYS A 48 -16.69 -6.95 -2.80
CA LYS A 48 -17.28 -8.00 -1.96
C LYS A 48 -18.71 -7.61 -1.59
N LYS A 49 -19.64 -8.52 -1.83
CA LYS A 49 -21.03 -8.42 -1.37
C LYS A 49 -21.21 -9.37 -0.19
N LEU A 50 -21.63 -8.84 0.97
CA LEU A 50 -21.74 -9.59 2.23
C LEU A 50 -23.18 -9.88 2.61
N LYS A 51 -24.15 -9.16 2.03
CA LYS A 51 -25.58 -9.35 2.26
C LYS A 51 -26.32 -9.41 0.93
N PHE A 52 -27.32 -10.25 0.88
CA PHE A 52 -28.13 -10.51 -0.33
C PHE A 52 -29.58 -10.15 -0.08
N SER A 53 -30.38 -10.11 -1.16
CA SER A 53 -31.81 -9.87 -1.05
C SER A 53 -32.48 -10.98 -0.23
N GLY A 54 -33.25 -10.58 0.79
CA GLY A 54 -33.87 -11.48 1.75
C GLY A 54 -33.11 -11.63 3.06
N ASP A 55 -31.86 -11.17 3.13
CA ASP A 55 -31.09 -11.20 4.38
C ASP A 55 -31.59 -10.17 5.39
N TYR A 56 -31.63 -10.54 6.65
CA TYR A 56 -31.87 -9.59 7.73
C TYR A 56 -30.63 -8.70 7.94
N VAL A 57 -30.86 -7.40 8.01
CA VAL A 57 -29.82 -6.40 8.26
C VAL A 57 -30.24 -5.42 9.34
N LYS A 58 -29.29 -4.99 10.15
CA LYS A 58 -29.46 -3.99 11.19
C LYS A 58 -28.43 -2.87 11.07
N LYS A 59 -28.66 -1.77 11.77
CA LYS A 59 -27.73 -0.64 11.80
C LYS A 59 -26.35 -1.11 12.29
N GLY A 60 -25.32 -0.84 11.49
CA GLY A 60 -23.93 -1.24 11.74
C GLY A 60 -23.47 -2.47 10.95
N ASP A 61 -24.38 -3.20 10.30
CA ASP A 61 -23.98 -4.32 9.45
C ASP A 61 -23.27 -3.83 8.18
N VAL A 62 -22.20 -4.54 7.83
CA VAL A 62 -21.49 -4.31 6.56
C VAL A 62 -22.21 -5.06 5.44
N ILE A 63 -22.69 -4.33 4.45
CA ILE A 63 -23.46 -4.89 3.33
C ILE A 63 -22.56 -5.27 2.14
N ALA A 64 -21.62 -4.39 1.81
CA ALA A 64 -20.68 -4.59 0.73
C ALA A 64 -19.38 -3.84 1.00
N VAL A 65 -18.32 -4.25 0.34
CA VAL A 65 -17.03 -3.55 0.31
C VAL A 65 -16.85 -2.96 -1.09
N ILE A 66 -16.53 -1.68 -1.16
CA ILE A 66 -16.38 -0.93 -2.40
C ILE A 66 -14.95 -0.41 -2.45
N ALA A 67 -14.25 -0.67 -3.56
CA ALA A 67 -12.95 -0.10 -3.85
C ALA A 67 -13.08 1.18 -4.67
N ASP A 68 -12.26 2.17 -4.34
CA ASP A 68 -12.03 3.35 -5.18
C ASP A 68 -10.88 3.04 -6.15
N GLU A 69 -11.19 2.92 -7.42
CA GLU A 69 -10.22 2.58 -8.47
C GLU A 69 -9.09 3.61 -8.62
N ASN A 70 -9.31 4.84 -8.15
CA ASN A 70 -8.31 5.91 -8.21
C ASN A 70 -7.35 5.93 -7.01
N LYS A 71 -7.61 5.09 -6.00
CA LYS A 71 -6.85 5.07 -4.74
C LYS A 71 -6.36 3.67 -4.40
N VAL A 72 -5.73 3.03 -5.36
CA VAL A 72 -5.14 1.70 -5.13
C VAL A 72 -3.75 1.86 -4.53
N GLU A 73 -3.54 1.25 -3.38
CA GLU A 73 -2.26 1.21 -2.68
C GLU A 73 -1.74 -0.23 -2.65
N GLY A 74 -0.43 -0.39 -2.75
CA GLY A 74 0.24 -1.65 -2.43
C GLY A 74 0.64 -1.67 -0.95
N VAL A 75 0.49 -2.83 -0.32
CA VAL A 75 0.93 -3.05 1.06
C VAL A 75 2.11 -4.02 1.04
N LEU A 76 3.24 -3.59 1.57
CA LEU A 76 4.48 -4.36 1.63
C LEU A 76 4.80 -4.71 3.07
N ASN A 77 5.22 -5.95 3.28
CA ASN A 77 5.79 -6.41 4.53
C ASN A 77 7.32 -6.37 4.41
N VAL A 78 7.97 -5.53 5.21
CA VAL A 78 9.42 -5.34 5.19
C VAL A 78 10.00 -5.85 6.50
N ASP A 79 10.99 -6.73 6.41
CA ASP A 79 11.65 -7.31 7.59
C ASP A 79 12.43 -6.28 8.40
N GLU A 80 12.66 -6.59 9.68
CA GLU A 80 13.34 -5.70 10.64
C GLU A 80 14.77 -5.33 10.20
N ASN A 81 15.50 -6.24 9.55
CA ASN A 81 16.88 -5.96 9.12
C ASN A 81 16.94 -5.00 7.93
N SER A 82 15.86 -4.92 7.17
CA SER A 82 15.77 -4.13 5.94
C SER A 82 15.10 -2.78 6.15
N ILE A 83 14.19 -2.65 7.14
CA ILE A 83 13.38 -1.42 7.33
C ILE A 83 14.24 -0.16 7.57
N GLY A 84 15.39 -0.29 8.22
CA GLY A 84 16.31 0.84 8.45
C GLY A 84 16.87 1.47 7.16
N LYS A 85 16.76 0.79 6.03
CA LYS A 85 17.19 1.29 4.71
C LYS A 85 16.04 1.87 3.90
N VAL A 86 14.80 1.66 4.33
CA VAL A 86 13.59 2.11 3.63
C VAL A 86 13.23 3.53 4.06
N LYS A 87 12.92 4.38 3.07
CA LYS A 87 12.52 5.78 3.30
C LYS A 87 11.32 6.12 2.42
N ILE A 88 10.48 7.03 2.91
CA ILE A 88 9.37 7.59 2.14
C ILE A 88 9.92 8.25 0.86
N GLY A 89 9.24 8.05 -0.25
CA GLY A 89 9.59 8.57 -1.57
C GLY A 89 10.54 7.69 -2.39
N GLN A 90 11.09 6.61 -1.82
CA GLN A 90 11.92 5.67 -2.58
C GLN A 90 11.11 4.98 -3.69
N THR A 91 11.78 4.77 -4.81
CA THR A 91 11.21 4.02 -5.94
C THR A 91 11.08 2.55 -5.59
N VAL A 92 9.95 1.97 -5.97
CA VAL A 92 9.62 0.56 -5.80
C VAL A 92 9.18 -0.01 -7.12
N PHE A 93 9.74 -1.15 -7.50
CA PHE A 93 9.32 -1.93 -8.65
C PHE A 93 8.39 -3.04 -8.15
N VAL A 94 7.13 -2.98 -8.57
CA VAL A 94 6.08 -3.89 -8.11
C VAL A 94 5.65 -4.80 -9.24
N GLN A 95 5.54 -6.09 -8.96
CA GLN A 95 5.03 -7.11 -9.87
C GLN A 95 3.83 -7.79 -9.21
N LEU A 96 2.71 -7.83 -9.93
CA LEU A 96 1.52 -8.53 -9.44
C LEU A 96 1.61 -10.02 -9.75
N ASN A 97 1.27 -10.89 -8.80
CA ASN A 97 1.26 -12.34 -9.04
C ASN A 97 0.26 -12.76 -10.12
N THR A 98 -0.76 -11.92 -10.35
CA THR A 98 -1.75 -12.12 -11.42
C THR A 98 -1.25 -11.72 -12.80
N ASN A 99 -0.17 -10.91 -12.89
CA ASN A 99 0.45 -10.50 -14.15
C ASN A 99 1.97 -10.34 -13.98
N LYS A 100 2.68 -11.45 -14.10
CA LYS A 100 4.14 -11.49 -13.93
C LYS A 100 4.94 -10.89 -15.09
N ASN A 101 4.29 -10.52 -16.18
CA ASN A 101 4.96 -9.94 -17.34
C ASN A 101 5.05 -8.41 -17.26
N GLU A 102 4.42 -7.79 -16.28
CA GLU A 102 4.37 -6.33 -16.14
C GLU A 102 4.93 -5.89 -14.80
N VAL A 103 5.85 -4.92 -14.86
CA VAL A 103 6.43 -4.28 -13.66
C VAL A 103 5.89 -2.87 -13.55
N TYR A 104 5.29 -2.56 -12.43
CA TYR A 104 4.73 -1.26 -12.12
C TYR A 104 5.71 -0.45 -11.27
N ASN A 105 5.90 0.81 -11.62
CA ASN A 105 6.65 1.75 -10.80
C ASN A 105 5.73 2.33 -9.72
N ALA A 106 6.24 2.37 -8.51
CA ALA A 106 5.56 2.90 -7.34
C ALA A 106 6.56 3.65 -6.44
N LYS A 107 6.05 4.33 -5.43
CA LYS A 107 6.86 5.01 -4.42
C LYS A 107 6.36 4.65 -3.02
N ILE A 108 7.28 4.54 -2.08
CA ILE A 108 6.92 4.43 -0.66
C ILE A 108 6.18 5.70 -0.26
N SER A 109 4.92 5.57 0.14
CA SER A 109 4.07 6.67 0.59
C SER A 109 4.01 6.77 2.10
N GLU A 110 4.03 5.64 2.79
CA GLU A 110 3.90 5.57 4.24
C GLU A 110 4.70 4.40 4.80
N ILE A 111 5.28 4.57 5.97
CA ILE A 111 5.92 3.53 6.76
C ILE A 111 5.22 3.54 8.12
N LEU A 112 4.53 2.46 8.47
CA LEU A 112 3.91 2.32 9.77
C LEU A 112 4.99 2.00 10.81
N ALA A 113 5.06 2.82 11.86
CA ALA A 113 6.09 2.71 12.89
C ALA A 113 5.90 1.50 13.83
N ALA A 114 4.72 0.86 13.80
CA ALA A 114 4.42 -0.30 14.62
C ALA A 114 4.87 -1.59 13.92
N PHE A 115 5.62 -2.43 14.65
CA PHE A 115 5.97 -3.79 14.23
C PHE A 115 4.72 -4.67 14.33
N ASP A 116 4.41 -5.40 13.27
CA ASP A 116 3.34 -6.37 13.23
C ASP A 116 3.87 -7.74 13.67
N GLU A 117 3.46 -8.18 14.86
CA GLU A 117 3.90 -9.45 15.42
C GLU A 117 3.39 -10.67 14.64
N GLN A 118 2.26 -10.55 13.94
CA GLN A 118 1.68 -11.66 13.17
C GLN A 118 2.48 -11.93 11.90
N THR A 119 2.86 -10.87 11.19
CA THR A 119 3.65 -10.96 9.95
C THR A 119 5.15 -10.86 10.21
N GLN A 120 5.57 -10.57 11.44
CA GLN A 120 6.96 -10.33 11.86
C GLN A 120 7.66 -9.30 10.95
N SER A 121 6.98 -8.21 10.64
CA SER A 121 7.43 -7.22 9.68
C SER A 121 6.92 -5.82 10.00
N PHE A 122 7.51 -4.83 9.34
CA PHE A 122 6.95 -3.48 9.27
C PHE A 122 6.11 -3.32 8.01
N ILE A 123 4.96 -2.68 8.16
CA ILE A 123 4.06 -2.43 7.03
C ILE A 123 4.48 -1.12 6.35
N CYS A 124 4.76 -1.20 5.06
CA CYS A 124 4.99 -0.05 4.18
C CYS A 124 3.88 0.02 3.13
N LYS A 125 3.38 1.22 2.85
CA LYS A 125 2.44 1.44 1.76
C LYS A 125 3.15 2.07 0.57
N VAL A 126 2.71 1.69 -0.61
CA VAL A 126 3.20 2.25 -1.86
C VAL A 126 2.06 2.79 -2.71
N ILE A 127 2.31 3.91 -3.38
CA ILE A 127 1.41 4.51 -4.36
C ILE A 127 2.02 4.28 -5.74
N PHE A 128 1.23 3.80 -6.68
CA PHE A 128 1.63 3.55 -8.04
C PHE A 128 1.71 4.87 -8.84
N ASP A 129 2.76 5.01 -9.65
CA ASP A 129 2.95 6.19 -10.52
C ASP A 129 1.89 6.27 -11.62
N LYS A 130 1.31 5.12 -12.00
CA LYS A 130 0.24 5.00 -13.00
C LYS A 130 -0.86 4.10 -12.48
N PRO A 131 -2.11 4.29 -12.90
CA PRO A 131 -3.20 3.38 -12.58
C PRO A 131 -2.85 1.94 -12.97
N LEU A 132 -3.22 1.00 -12.13
CA LEU A 132 -3.04 -0.42 -12.41
C LEU A 132 -4.00 -0.86 -13.51
N ASN A 133 -3.50 -1.63 -14.47
CA ASN A 133 -4.33 -2.26 -15.49
C ASN A 133 -4.95 -3.57 -14.96
N THR A 134 -5.67 -3.46 -13.83
CA THR A 134 -6.35 -4.60 -13.22
C THR A 134 -7.55 -4.13 -12.41
N SER A 135 -8.60 -4.92 -12.40
CA SER A 135 -9.76 -4.79 -11.50
C SER A 135 -9.71 -5.79 -10.33
N LEU A 136 -8.60 -6.51 -10.17
CA LEU A 136 -8.43 -7.52 -9.12
C LEU A 136 -7.75 -6.87 -7.90
N TYR A 137 -8.53 -6.63 -6.86
CA TYR A 137 -8.04 -6.07 -5.59
C TYR A 137 -7.76 -7.18 -4.57
N GLY A 138 -6.80 -6.92 -3.68
CA GLY A 138 -6.40 -7.88 -2.64
C GLY A 138 -5.54 -9.04 -3.19
N THR A 139 -4.94 -8.88 -4.37
CA THR A 139 -3.98 -9.86 -4.92
C THR A 139 -2.62 -9.68 -4.26
N GLN A 140 -1.86 -10.77 -4.20
CA GLN A 140 -0.47 -10.74 -3.75
C GLN A 140 0.40 -10.07 -4.79
N LEU A 141 1.44 -9.40 -4.30
CA LEU A 141 2.45 -8.74 -5.11
C LEU A 141 3.85 -9.00 -4.57
N GLU A 142 4.83 -8.91 -5.44
CA GLU A 142 6.25 -8.87 -5.11
C GLU A 142 6.78 -7.47 -5.38
N ALA A 143 7.66 -6.96 -4.52
CA ALA A 143 8.19 -5.61 -4.66
C ALA A 143 9.69 -5.56 -4.36
N ASN A 144 10.40 -4.80 -5.19
CA ASN A 144 11.81 -4.50 -5.02
C ASN A 144 11.96 -3.00 -4.71
N ILE A 145 12.39 -2.67 -3.51
CA ILE A 145 12.61 -1.30 -3.08
C ILE A 145 14.03 -0.88 -3.45
N LEU A 146 14.15 0.23 -4.18
CA LEU A 146 15.45 0.81 -4.52
C LEU A 146 16.03 1.53 -3.31
N VAL A 147 16.84 0.84 -2.51
CA VAL A 147 17.41 1.38 -1.27
C VAL A 147 18.67 2.22 -1.48
N GLY A 148 19.26 2.16 -2.66
CA GLY A 148 20.43 2.97 -3.01
C GLY A 148 20.85 2.75 -4.46
N GLU A 149 21.51 3.75 -5.01
CA GLU A 149 22.13 3.73 -6.34
C GLU A 149 23.58 4.16 -6.20
N LYS A 150 24.48 3.44 -6.81
CA LYS A 150 25.89 3.79 -6.85
C LYS A 150 26.32 3.99 -8.31
N LYS A 151 26.66 5.22 -8.65
CA LYS A 151 27.18 5.55 -9.98
C LYS A 151 28.62 5.08 -10.11
N ASN A 152 28.96 4.52 -11.27
CA ASN A 152 30.32 4.06 -11.60
C ASN A 152 30.84 2.90 -10.73
N ALA A 153 29.96 2.05 -10.22
CA ALA A 153 30.39 0.83 -9.54
C ALA A 153 31.08 -0.12 -10.52
N LEU A 154 32.20 -0.70 -10.10
CA LEU A 154 32.84 -1.79 -10.83
C LEU A 154 32.13 -3.08 -10.47
N LEU A 155 31.41 -3.66 -11.43
CA LEU A 155 30.64 -4.90 -11.23
C LEU A 155 31.29 -6.04 -12.00
N ILE A 156 31.37 -7.19 -11.37
CA ILE A 156 31.76 -8.45 -12.02
C ILE A 156 30.63 -9.47 -11.88
N PRO A 157 30.41 -10.36 -12.84
CA PRO A 157 29.49 -11.48 -12.68
C PRO A 157 29.93 -12.37 -11.49
N ARG A 158 28.95 -12.83 -10.71
CA ARG A 158 29.23 -13.56 -9.48
C ARG A 158 30.05 -14.84 -9.68
N ASN A 159 29.94 -15.48 -10.82
CA ASN A 159 30.69 -16.70 -11.15
C ASN A 159 32.20 -16.47 -11.37
N PHE A 160 32.65 -15.21 -11.42
CA PHE A 160 34.08 -14.86 -11.46
C PHE A 160 34.68 -14.67 -10.05
N LEU A 161 33.83 -14.59 -9.00
CA LEU A 161 34.30 -14.47 -7.62
C LEU A 161 34.43 -15.84 -6.98
N GLY A 162 35.64 -16.21 -6.59
CA GLY A 162 35.95 -17.45 -5.89
C GLY A 162 35.93 -17.34 -4.38
N PHE A 163 36.18 -18.46 -3.74
CA PHE A 163 36.29 -18.54 -2.30
C PHE A 163 37.37 -17.61 -1.75
N GLY A 164 37.04 -16.90 -0.65
CA GLY A 164 37.94 -15.92 -0.04
C GLY A 164 38.08 -14.62 -0.85
N ASN A 165 37.03 -14.23 -1.62
CA ASN A 165 37.00 -13.02 -2.42
C ASN A 165 38.16 -12.93 -3.43
N LYS A 166 38.42 -14.01 -4.13
CA LYS A 166 39.51 -14.11 -5.12
C LYS A 166 38.94 -14.07 -6.55
N VAL A 167 39.66 -13.39 -7.45
CA VAL A 167 39.36 -13.35 -8.88
C VAL A 167 40.62 -13.70 -9.67
N MET A 168 40.46 -14.37 -10.81
CA MET A 168 41.56 -14.61 -11.76
C MET A 168 41.63 -13.49 -12.76
N VAL A 169 42.81 -12.87 -12.86
CA VAL A 169 43.09 -11.79 -13.82
C VAL A 169 44.02 -12.33 -14.89
N LYS A 170 43.67 -12.08 -16.14
CA LYS A 170 44.52 -12.50 -17.29
C LYS A 170 45.90 -11.88 -17.18
N GLY A 171 46.94 -12.72 -17.25
CA GLY A 171 48.33 -12.28 -17.14
C GLY A 171 48.88 -12.26 -15.71
N LYS A 172 48.11 -12.71 -14.72
CA LYS A 172 48.60 -12.99 -13.38
C LYS A 172 48.50 -14.48 -13.09
N ASP A 173 49.58 -15.04 -12.55
CA ASP A 173 49.62 -16.48 -12.23
C ASP A 173 48.84 -16.85 -10.97
N GLU A 174 48.65 -15.88 -10.08
CA GLU A 174 47.94 -16.07 -8.82
C GLU A 174 46.61 -15.28 -8.84
N ALA A 175 45.64 -15.83 -8.09
CA ALA A 175 44.35 -15.17 -7.91
C ALA A 175 44.52 -13.90 -7.05
N VAL A 176 43.90 -12.81 -7.51
CA VAL A 176 43.95 -11.52 -6.82
C VAL A 176 42.81 -11.49 -5.77
N ILE A 177 43.15 -11.12 -4.55
CA ILE A 177 42.16 -10.87 -3.50
C ILE A 177 41.54 -9.50 -3.75
N VAL A 178 40.20 -9.45 -3.81
CA VAL A 178 39.44 -8.23 -4.04
C VAL A 178 38.61 -7.87 -2.81
N LYS A 179 38.41 -6.57 -2.62
CA LYS A 179 37.48 -6.08 -1.63
C LYS A 179 36.11 -5.93 -2.27
N THR A 180 35.12 -6.67 -1.78
CA THR A 180 33.75 -6.65 -2.31
C THR A 180 32.90 -5.62 -1.58
N GLY A 181 31.94 -5.04 -2.32
CA GLY A 181 30.88 -4.19 -1.78
C GLY A 181 29.55 -4.93 -1.78
N ILE A 182 28.56 -4.41 -2.50
CA ILE A 182 27.24 -5.03 -2.64
C ILE A 182 27.36 -6.33 -3.43
N VAL A 183 26.73 -7.38 -2.93
CA VAL A 183 26.68 -8.70 -3.55
C VAL A 183 25.24 -9.04 -3.87
N SER A 184 24.93 -9.26 -5.13
CA SER A 184 23.63 -9.77 -5.59
C SER A 184 23.76 -11.23 -6.07
N THR A 185 22.66 -11.79 -6.53
CA THR A 185 22.64 -13.14 -7.14
C THR A 185 23.45 -13.22 -8.43
N GLU A 186 23.49 -12.15 -9.22
CA GLU A 186 24.11 -12.11 -10.53
C GLU A 186 25.46 -11.39 -10.56
N TYR A 187 25.62 -10.34 -9.75
CA TYR A 187 26.77 -9.44 -9.77
C TYR A 187 27.34 -9.18 -8.39
N VAL A 188 28.63 -8.88 -8.37
CA VAL A 188 29.36 -8.46 -7.18
C VAL A 188 30.04 -7.13 -7.46
N GLU A 189 29.85 -6.17 -6.56
CA GLU A 189 30.59 -4.92 -6.60
C GLU A 189 32.00 -5.11 -6.09
N ILE A 190 32.99 -4.61 -6.84
CA ILE A 190 34.38 -4.58 -6.44
C ILE A 190 34.73 -3.16 -6.01
N LEU A 191 35.21 -3.04 -4.78
CA LEU A 191 35.65 -1.78 -4.19
C LEU A 191 37.14 -1.54 -4.38
N ASP A 192 37.94 -2.64 -4.43
CA ASP A 192 39.38 -2.57 -4.54
C ASP A 192 39.96 -3.91 -5.00
N GLY A 193 41.19 -3.90 -5.56
CA GLY A 193 41.95 -5.08 -5.99
C GLY A 193 42.05 -5.28 -7.52
N ILE A 194 41.08 -4.78 -8.27
CA ILE A 194 41.11 -4.78 -9.75
C ILE A 194 40.58 -3.47 -10.31
N THR A 195 40.91 -3.20 -11.57
CA THR A 195 40.49 -2.02 -12.31
C THR A 195 39.57 -2.37 -13.49
N LYS A 196 39.01 -1.36 -14.14
CA LYS A 196 38.17 -1.55 -15.36
C LYS A 196 38.92 -2.12 -16.52
N GLU A 197 40.23 -2.02 -16.53
CA GLU A 197 41.11 -2.46 -17.62
C GLU A 197 41.51 -3.94 -17.48
N ASP A 198 41.34 -4.52 -16.29
CA ASP A 198 41.66 -5.91 -16.01
C ASP A 198 40.68 -6.87 -16.69
N VAL A 199 41.22 -7.85 -17.40
CA VAL A 199 40.41 -8.92 -18.01
C VAL A 199 40.34 -10.09 -17.05
N LEU A 200 39.12 -10.44 -16.63
CA LEU A 200 38.89 -11.56 -15.74
C LEU A 200 38.77 -12.89 -16.49
N LEU A 201 39.29 -13.92 -15.88
CA LEU A 201 39.15 -15.30 -16.34
C LEU A 201 38.15 -16.03 -15.43
N PRO A 202 37.26 -16.89 -15.98
CA PRO A 202 36.38 -17.70 -15.14
C PRO A 202 37.24 -18.65 -14.29
N LEU A 203 36.79 -18.79 -13.04
CA LEU A 203 37.42 -19.77 -12.15
C LEU A 203 37.13 -21.17 -12.69
N LYS A 204 38.19 -21.94 -12.87
CA LYS A 204 38.01 -23.35 -13.22
C LYS A 204 37.35 -24.05 -12.04
N PRO A 205 36.34 -24.89 -12.29
CA PRO A 205 35.69 -25.67 -11.25
C PRO A 205 36.64 -26.58 -10.50
#